data_62d999f3ce66d1aa59dc0d2ef1685fd5
#
_entry.id   62d999f3ce66d1aa59dc0d2ef1685fd5
#
_cell.length_a   1.000
_cell.length_b   1.000
_cell.length_c   1.000
_cell.angle_alpha   90.00
_cell.angle_beta   90.00
_cell.angle_gamma   90.00
#
_symmetry.space_group_name_H-M   'P 1'
#
loop_
_entity.id
_entity.type
_entity.pdbx_description
1 polymer ?
#
loop_
_entity_poly.entity_id
_entity_poly.type
_entity_poly.pdbx_seq_one_letter_code
_entity_poly.pdbx_strand_id
1 'polypeptide(L)'
;MKKQLKKHFSFIIAVLMVISLIIIPRTAQAASVKLNKTKLTMNVGGVYHLKVSGTNKKVTWSSTDSKVASVSSGKVKAKKTGTATITAKIGSKKLKCQIKIKDQRALYEKVLLQSGGKCFYLMDIDRNGTPDLIVSSNRGVIVDYSVYTIKNGKVIYAGQCSGKGMNYQILQYNTHYRSEERRVGKECLRLC
;
A
#
# COMPACT_ATOMS: atom_id res chain seq x y z
N MET A 1 -77.35 1.06 13.68
CA MET A 1 -76.28 0.09 13.90
C MET A 1 -75.47 -0.23 12.62
N LYS A 2 -76.04 -0.55 11.49
CA LYS A 2 -75.30 -0.93 10.25
C LYS A 2 -74.34 0.12 9.68
N LYS A 3 -74.58 1.43 9.85
CA LYS A 3 -73.73 2.52 9.36
C LYS A 3 -72.40 2.68 10.17
N GLN A 4 -72.41 2.41 11.47
CA GLN A 4 -71.21 2.49 12.31
C GLN A 4 -70.31 1.29 12.04
N LEU A 5 -70.85 0.10 11.86
CA LEU A 5 -70.10 -1.10 11.55
C LEU A 5 -69.27 -0.97 10.25
N LYS A 6 -69.83 -0.32 9.22
CA LYS A 6 -69.11 -0.07 7.96
C LYS A 6 -67.93 0.90 8.12
N LYS A 7 -68.04 1.93 8.98
CA LYS A 7 -66.96 2.86 9.24
C LYS A 7 -65.78 2.19 9.96
N HIS A 8 -66.07 1.37 10.96
CA HIS A 8 -65.01 0.63 11.67
C HIS A 8 -64.33 -0.42 10.78
N PHE A 9 -65.10 -1.10 9.91
CA PHE A 9 -64.55 -2.06 8.95
C PHE A 9 -63.64 -1.39 7.92
N SER A 10 -64.03 -0.24 7.38
CA SER A 10 -63.20 0.56 6.45
C SER A 10 -61.91 1.06 7.12
N PHE A 11 -61.99 1.48 8.39
CA PHE A 11 -60.83 1.92 9.15
C PHE A 11 -59.84 0.79 9.43
N ILE A 12 -60.35 -0.41 9.76
CA ILE A 12 -59.53 -1.61 9.98
C ILE A 12 -58.80 -2.01 8.70
N ILE A 13 -59.47 -1.99 7.56
CA ILE A 13 -58.84 -2.30 6.26
C ILE A 13 -57.75 -1.28 5.92
N ALA A 14 -57.98 0.01 6.17
CA ALA A 14 -56.99 1.05 5.94
C ALA A 14 -55.76 0.88 6.84
N VAL A 15 -55.96 0.52 8.10
CA VAL A 15 -54.85 0.26 9.06
C VAL A 15 -54.08 -0.99 8.65
N LEU A 16 -54.75 -2.06 8.22
CA LEU A 16 -54.11 -3.29 7.73
C LEU A 16 -53.31 -3.04 6.43
N MET A 17 -53.80 -2.19 5.51
CA MET A 17 -53.05 -1.77 4.34
C MET A 17 -51.81 -0.98 4.68
N VAL A 18 -51.87 -0.08 5.67
CA VAL A 18 -50.71 0.71 6.14
C VAL A 18 -49.67 -0.20 6.80
N ILE A 19 -50.10 -1.16 7.60
CA ILE A 19 -49.21 -2.12 8.24
C ILE A 19 -48.52 -3.04 7.22
N SER A 20 -49.21 -3.44 6.16
CA SER A 20 -48.60 -4.24 5.07
C SER A 20 -47.53 -3.50 4.27
N LEU A 21 -47.62 -2.16 4.17
CA LEU A 21 -46.61 -1.32 3.54
C LEU A 21 -45.35 -1.15 4.41
N ILE A 22 -45.40 -1.39 5.75
CA ILE A 22 -44.28 -1.23 6.66
C ILE A 22 -43.43 -2.50 6.71
N ILE A 23 -43.96 -3.67 6.34
CA ILE A 23 -43.25 -4.94 6.27
C ILE A 23 -42.72 -5.17 4.85
N ILE A 24 -42.07 -4.19 4.24
CA ILE A 24 -41.20 -4.44 3.11
C ILE A 24 -39.93 -5.09 3.69
N PRO A 25 -39.65 -6.36 3.38
CA PRO A 25 -38.37 -6.92 3.80
C PRO A 25 -37.29 -6.06 3.16
N ARG A 26 -36.56 -5.29 3.97
CA ARG A 26 -35.32 -4.68 3.52
C ARG A 26 -34.44 -5.83 3.08
N THR A 27 -34.41 -6.11 1.79
CA THR A 27 -33.41 -7.02 1.24
C THR A 27 -32.09 -6.42 1.66
N ALA A 28 -31.47 -7.04 2.66
CA ALA A 28 -30.11 -6.71 3.05
C ALA A 28 -29.26 -6.94 1.81
N GLN A 29 -28.96 -5.86 1.08
CA GLN A 29 -28.10 -5.92 -0.10
C GLN A 29 -26.76 -6.42 0.41
N ALA A 30 -26.48 -7.70 0.14
CA ALA A 30 -25.25 -8.34 0.59
C ALA A 30 -24.09 -7.50 0.08
N ALA A 31 -23.34 -6.91 0.99
CA ALA A 31 -22.20 -6.07 0.64
C ALA A 31 -21.27 -6.85 -0.28
N SER A 32 -21.03 -6.32 -1.49
CA SER A 32 -20.23 -7.02 -2.48
C SER A 32 -18.79 -7.17 -1.97
N VAL A 33 -18.32 -8.40 -1.89
CA VAL A 33 -16.95 -8.69 -1.47
C VAL A 33 -15.99 -8.24 -2.56
N LYS A 34 -15.09 -7.31 -2.24
CA LYS A 34 -14.15 -6.70 -3.19
C LYS A 34 -12.77 -6.42 -2.58
N LEU A 35 -11.74 -6.36 -3.43
CA LEU A 35 -10.40 -5.87 -3.09
C LEU A 35 -10.33 -4.34 -3.27
N ASN A 36 -9.51 -3.69 -2.44
CA ASN A 36 -9.21 -2.26 -2.58
C ASN A 36 -8.41 -1.94 -3.86
N LYS A 37 -7.69 -2.90 -4.45
CA LYS A 37 -6.97 -2.78 -5.73
C LYS A 37 -7.01 -4.11 -6.49
N THR A 38 -7.20 -4.04 -7.82
CA THR A 38 -7.13 -5.19 -8.74
C THR A 38 -5.89 -5.17 -9.61
N LYS A 39 -5.25 -4.01 -9.74
CA LYS A 39 -3.94 -3.81 -10.39
C LYS A 39 -3.09 -2.88 -9.52
N LEU A 40 -1.80 -3.18 -9.42
CA LEU A 40 -0.86 -2.42 -8.62
C LEU A 40 0.52 -2.44 -9.29
N THR A 41 1.16 -1.28 -9.37
CA THR A 41 2.57 -1.18 -9.74
C THR A 41 3.35 -0.80 -8.50
N MET A 42 4.43 -1.53 -8.23
CA MET A 42 5.31 -1.32 -7.06
C MET A 42 6.76 -1.29 -7.53
N ASN A 43 7.63 -0.74 -6.69
CA ASN A 43 9.07 -0.84 -6.86
C ASN A 43 9.62 -1.98 -6.01
N VAL A 44 10.78 -2.51 -6.38
CA VAL A 44 11.50 -3.49 -5.56
C VAL A 44 11.74 -2.90 -4.16
N GLY A 45 11.44 -3.70 -3.12
CA GLY A 45 11.48 -3.27 -1.71
C GLY A 45 10.17 -2.69 -1.18
N GLY A 46 9.28 -2.20 -2.06
CA GLY A 46 8.01 -1.59 -1.68
C GLY A 46 7.06 -2.55 -0.97
N VAL A 47 6.23 -2.00 -0.10
CA VAL A 47 5.19 -2.72 0.65
C VAL A 47 3.83 -2.10 0.40
N TYR A 48 2.80 -2.92 0.21
CA TYR A 48 1.42 -2.48 0.03
C TYR A 48 0.44 -3.35 0.81
N HIS A 49 -0.59 -2.76 1.37
CA HIS A 49 -1.63 -3.50 2.09
C HIS A 49 -2.88 -3.66 1.21
N LEU A 50 -3.09 -4.88 0.71
CA LEU A 50 -4.34 -5.27 0.09
C LEU A 50 -5.38 -5.53 1.17
N LYS A 51 -6.58 -4.98 0.99
CA LYS A 51 -7.71 -5.14 1.91
C LYS A 51 -8.91 -5.70 1.17
N VAL A 52 -9.57 -6.67 1.79
CA VAL A 52 -10.88 -7.19 1.36
C VAL A 52 -11.96 -6.47 2.17
N SER A 53 -13.01 -6.01 1.51
CA SER A 53 -14.20 -5.42 2.14
C SER A 53 -15.45 -6.21 1.77
N GLY A 54 -16.53 -6.03 2.54
CA GLY A 54 -17.82 -6.68 2.30
C GLY A 54 -17.90 -8.11 2.83
N THR A 55 -17.01 -8.53 3.76
CA THR A 55 -17.06 -9.85 4.40
C THR A 55 -16.37 -9.85 5.77
N ASN A 56 -16.88 -10.68 6.68
CA ASN A 56 -16.24 -11.01 7.96
C ASN A 56 -15.58 -12.40 7.92
N LYS A 57 -15.63 -13.10 6.77
CA LYS A 57 -15.03 -14.42 6.62
C LYS A 57 -13.51 -14.34 6.58
N LYS A 58 -12.83 -15.38 7.05
CA LYS A 58 -11.36 -15.51 6.96
C LYS A 58 -10.91 -15.45 5.51
N VAL A 59 -9.88 -14.63 5.25
CA VAL A 59 -9.26 -14.47 3.95
C VAL A 59 -7.93 -15.23 3.92
N THR A 60 -7.78 -16.11 2.94
CA THR A 60 -6.51 -16.80 2.67
C THR A 60 -5.82 -16.12 1.48
N TRP A 61 -4.54 -15.80 1.65
CA TRP A 61 -3.75 -15.08 0.66
C TRP A 61 -2.72 -16.00 0.01
N SER A 62 -2.54 -15.85 -1.29
CA SER A 62 -1.50 -16.56 -2.06
C SER A 62 -0.94 -15.69 -3.17
N SER A 63 0.29 -15.99 -3.60
CA SER A 63 0.98 -15.36 -4.73
C SER A 63 1.29 -16.41 -5.76
N THR A 64 1.18 -16.08 -7.05
CA THR A 64 1.62 -16.95 -8.16
C THR A 64 3.14 -17.08 -8.21
N ASP A 65 3.86 -16.05 -7.73
CA ASP A 65 5.32 -16.06 -7.63
C ASP A 65 5.75 -15.29 -6.37
N SER A 66 6.08 -16.05 -5.32
CA SER A 66 6.52 -15.49 -4.04
C SER A 66 7.97 -14.95 -4.07
N LYS A 67 8.75 -15.26 -5.13
CA LYS A 67 10.08 -14.67 -5.37
C LYS A 67 9.95 -13.26 -5.94
N VAL A 68 8.91 -13.00 -6.73
CA VAL A 68 8.59 -11.66 -7.26
C VAL A 68 7.83 -10.84 -6.22
N ALA A 69 6.70 -11.34 -5.73
CA ALA A 69 5.90 -10.69 -4.69
C ALA A 69 5.42 -11.70 -3.65
N SER A 70 5.75 -11.50 -2.38
CA SER A 70 5.19 -12.29 -1.28
C SER A 70 3.99 -11.58 -0.66
N VAL A 71 3.08 -12.37 -0.06
CA VAL A 71 1.92 -11.84 0.66
C VAL A 71 1.72 -12.57 1.99
N SER A 72 1.44 -11.81 3.04
CA SER A 72 1.06 -12.33 4.36
C SER A 72 -0.02 -11.43 4.95
N SER A 73 -1.18 -11.97 5.30
CA SER A 73 -2.32 -11.22 5.86
C SER A 73 -2.68 -9.94 5.08
N GLY A 74 -2.58 -10.01 3.73
CA GLY A 74 -2.81 -8.86 2.84
C GLY A 74 -1.63 -7.90 2.70
N LYS A 75 -0.58 -8.00 3.53
CA LYS A 75 0.67 -7.25 3.36
C LYS A 75 1.48 -7.86 2.23
N VAL A 76 1.59 -7.15 1.11
CA VAL A 76 2.37 -7.52 -0.07
C VAL A 76 3.74 -6.87 0.03
N LYS A 77 4.81 -7.67 -0.18
CA LYS A 77 6.20 -7.18 -0.27
C LYS A 77 6.75 -7.48 -1.67
N ALA A 78 7.17 -6.43 -2.37
CA ALA A 78 7.83 -6.52 -3.67
C ALA A 78 9.29 -6.94 -3.48
N LYS A 79 9.70 -8.07 -4.06
CA LYS A 79 11.06 -8.63 -3.84
C LYS A 79 11.96 -8.50 -5.07
N LYS A 80 11.41 -8.74 -6.26
CA LYS A 80 12.16 -8.76 -7.52
C LYS A 80 11.29 -8.17 -8.64
N THR A 81 11.91 -7.60 -9.65
CA THR A 81 11.24 -7.18 -10.89
C THR A 81 10.47 -8.33 -11.53
N GLY A 82 9.33 -8.03 -12.09
CA GLY A 82 8.46 -9.01 -12.74
C GLY A 82 6.98 -8.73 -12.49
N THR A 83 6.16 -9.74 -12.75
CA THR A 83 4.72 -9.71 -12.50
C THR A 83 4.33 -10.89 -11.64
N ALA A 84 3.43 -10.64 -10.69
CA ALA A 84 2.81 -11.67 -9.87
C ALA A 84 1.33 -11.36 -9.68
N THR A 85 0.51 -12.39 -9.48
CA THR A 85 -0.90 -12.23 -9.13
C THR A 85 -1.10 -12.64 -7.68
N ILE A 86 -1.58 -11.72 -6.87
CA ILE A 86 -2.01 -12.00 -5.50
C ILE A 86 -3.48 -12.40 -5.52
N THR A 87 -3.80 -13.51 -4.90
CA THR A 87 -5.16 -14.02 -4.78
C THR A 87 -5.60 -14.00 -3.31
N ALA A 88 -6.75 -13.36 -3.07
CA ALA A 88 -7.49 -13.44 -1.82
C ALA A 88 -8.63 -14.45 -1.98
N LYS A 89 -8.59 -15.57 -1.26
CA LYS A 89 -9.63 -16.60 -1.25
C LYS A 89 -10.53 -16.43 -0.02
N ILE A 90 -11.83 -16.31 -0.24
CA ILE A 90 -12.86 -16.16 0.78
C ILE A 90 -13.94 -17.24 0.54
N GLY A 91 -13.83 -18.38 1.23
CA GLY A 91 -14.64 -19.56 0.89
C GLY A 91 -14.37 -20.02 -0.54
N SER A 92 -15.42 -20.07 -1.38
CA SER A 92 -15.32 -20.38 -2.82
C SER A 92 -14.90 -19.18 -3.68
N LYS A 93 -15.08 -17.94 -3.21
CA LYS A 93 -14.78 -16.72 -3.97
C LYS A 93 -13.27 -16.43 -4.00
N LYS A 94 -12.75 -16.10 -5.18
CA LYS A 94 -11.36 -15.70 -5.40
C LYS A 94 -11.32 -14.30 -5.97
N LEU A 95 -10.62 -13.38 -5.31
CA LEU A 95 -10.35 -12.03 -5.78
C LEU A 95 -8.87 -11.95 -6.15
N LYS A 96 -8.55 -11.34 -7.29
CA LYS A 96 -7.19 -11.27 -7.82
C LYS A 96 -6.72 -9.83 -7.91
N CYS A 97 -5.44 -9.59 -7.58
CA CYS A 97 -4.73 -8.35 -7.83
C CYS A 97 -3.47 -8.65 -8.64
N GLN A 98 -3.36 -8.10 -9.83
CA GLN A 98 -2.17 -8.20 -10.65
C GLN A 98 -1.15 -7.16 -10.19
N ILE A 99 0.06 -7.59 -9.87
CA ILE A 99 1.14 -6.73 -9.40
C ILE A 99 2.25 -6.73 -10.44
N LYS A 100 2.67 -5.52 -10.87
CA LYS A 100 3.85 -5.30 -11.70
C LYS A 100 4.92 -4.65 -10.84
N ILE A 101 6.08 -5.30 -10.71
CA ILE A 101 7.21 -4.78 -9.95
C ILE A 101 8.28 -4.28 -10.91
N LYS A 102 8.70 -3.03 -10.72
CA LYS A 102 9.75 -2.37 -11.48
C LYS A 102 10.99 -2.19 -10.59
N ASP A 103 12.15 -2.29 -11.18
CA ASP A 103 13.39 -1.83 -10.54
C ASP A 103 13.66 -0.40 -10.99
N GLN A 104 13.65 0.51 -10.04
CA GLN A 104 13.91 1.93 -10.32
C GLN A 104 15.33 2.33 -9.91
N ARG A 105 16.14 1.40 -9.37
CA ARG A 105 17.53 1.69 -8.97
C ARG A 105 18.36 2.16 -10.16
N ALA A 106 18.13 1.59 -11.33
CA ALA A 106 18.81 2.02 -12.57
C ALA A 106 18.55 3.51 -12.93
N LEU A 107 17.42 4.07 -12.51
CA LEU A 107 17.16 5.50 -12.70
C LEU A 107 18.07 6.37 -11.84
N TYR A 108 18.43 5.90 -10.65
CA TYR A 108 19.33 6.62 -9.75
C TYR A 108 20.80 6.49 -10.15
N GLU A 109 21.19 5.46 -10.89
CA GLU A 109 22.55 5.24 -11.35
C GLU A 109 23.10 6.47 -12.12
N LYS A 110 22.28 7.03 -13.01
CA LYS A 110 22.66 8.27 -13.75
C LYS A 110 22.92 9.45 -12.81
N VAL A 111 22.10 9.60 -11.75
CA VAL A 111 22.29 10.67 -10.76
C VAL A 111 23.56 10.45 -9.96
N LEU A 112 23.84 9.20 -9.55
CA LEU A 112 25.07 8.87 -8.83
C LEU A 112 26.33 9.16 -9.64
N LEU A 113 26.34 8.79 -10.93
CA LEU A 113 27.44 9.07 -11.84
C LEU A 113 27.67 10.58 -12.04
N GLN A 114 26.61 11.38 -12.09
CA GLN A 114 26.67 12.82 -12.30
C GLN A 114 26.96 13.61 -11.02
N SER A 115 26.54 13.10 -9.86
CA SER A 115 26.66 13.82 -8.58
C SER A 115 28.08 13.81 -8.00
N GLY A 116 28.97 12.95 -8.51
CA GLY A 116 30.30 12.73 -7.90
C GLY A 116 30.22 12.26 -6.44
N GLY A 117 29.04 11.78 -6.02
CA GLY A 117 28.76 11.38 -4.63
C GLY A 117 29.63 10.21 -4.19
N LYS A 118 30.23 10.35 -2.99
CA LYS A 118 31.09 9.34 -2.39
C LYS A 118 30.33 8.30 -1.59
N CYS A 119 29.15 8.66 -1.07
CA CYS A 119 28.27 7.76 -0.32
C CYS A 119 26.82 8.01 -0.71
N PHE A 120 26.02 6.93 -0.72
CA PHE A 120 24.61 7.03 -0.96
C PHE A 120 23.81 6.06 -0.09
N TYR A 121 22.54 6.39 0.14
CA TYR A 121 21.58 5.57 0.84
C TYR A 121 20.28 5.51 0.02
N LEU A 122 19.58 4.37 0.12
CA LEU A 122 18.23 4.22 -0.41
C LEU A 122 17.27 4.06 0.77
N MET A 123 16.34 5.00 0.93
CA MET A 123 15.36 5.02 2.02
C MET A 123 14.03 5.57 1.49
N ASP A 124 12.92 4.95 1.86
CA ASP A 124 11.57 5.45 1.57
C ASP A 124 11.19 6.50 2.62
N ILE A 125 11.58 7.77 2.37
CA ILE A 125 11.42 8.89 3.32
C ILE A 125 9.96 9.29 3.47
N ASP A 126 9.22 9.36 2.37
CA ASP A 126 7.82 9.80 2.35
C ASP A 126 6.82 8.64 2.50
N ARG A 127 7.32 7.40 2.68
CA ARG A 127 6.53 6.16 2.85
C ARG A 127 5.58 5.88 1.69
N ASN A 128 5.94 6.30 0.49
CA ASN A 128 5.16 6.04 -0.71
C ASN A 128 5.39 4.64 -1.32
N GLY A 129 6.30 3.85 -0.74
CA GLY A 129 6.68 2.50 -1.20
C GLY A 129 7.76 2.53 -2.28
N THR A 130 8.33 3.69 -2.57
CA THR A 130 9.44 3.89 -3.51
C THR A 130 10.65 4.39 -2.72
N PRO A 131 11.79 3.69 -2.71
CA PRO A 131 12.98 4.21 -2.05
C PRO A 131 13.47 5.50 -2.71
N ASP A 132 13.76 6.51 -1.89
CA ASP A 132 14.42 7.74 -2.29
C ASP A 132 15.93 7.55 -2.26
N LEU A 133 16.66 8.27 -3.10
CA LEU A 133 18.11 8.28 -3.12
C LEU A 133 18.64 9.49 -2.34
N ILE A 134 19.47 9.21 -1.36
CA ILE A 134 20.19 10.22 -0.57
C ILE A 134 21.65 10.12 -0.97
N VAL A 135 22.23 11.21 -1.48
CA VAL A 135 23.63 11.27 -1.91
C VAL A 135 24.39 12.26 -1.04
N SER A 136 25.54 11.83 -0.53
CA SER A 136 26.46 12.67 0.21
C SER A 136 27.70 12.99 -0.62
N SER A 137 28.11 14.25 -0.64
CA SER A 137 29.34 14.70 -1.31
C SER A 137 30.61 14.45 -0.50
N ASN A 138 30.50 14.27 0.82
CA ASN A 138 31.64 14.16 1.75
C ASN A 138 31.47 13.08 2.81
N ARG A 139 32.60 12.57 3.33
CA ARG A 139 32.66 11.66 4.49
C ARG A 139 33.00 12.40 5.80
N GLY A 140 32.81 13.72 5.88
CA GLY A 140 33.21 14.54 7.04
C GLY A 140 32.13 14.68 8.10
N VAL A 141 32.45 15.42 9.17
CA VAL A 141 31.57 15.68 10.33
C VAL A 141 30.36 16.58 9.94
N ILE A 142 30.52 17.41 8.91
CA ILE A 142 29.45 18.23 8.32
C ILE A 142 29.25 17.70 6.90
N VAL A 143 28.13 17.09 6.65
CA VAL A 143 27.84 16.43 5.39
C VAL A 143 26.57 17.01 4.80
N ASP A 144 26.67 17.53 3.58
CA ASP A 144 25.50 17.92 2.82
C ASP A 144 24.94 16.72 2.07
N TYR A 145 23.64 16.52 2.22
CA TYR A 145 22.91 15.45 1.59
C TYR A 145 21.95 16.00 0.54
N SER A 146 22.05 15.49 -0.66
CA SER A 146 21.08 15.72 -1.72
C SER A 146 20.07 14.56 -1.76
N VAL A 147 18.80 14.89 -1.75
CA VAL A 147 17.70 13.90 -1.78
C VAL A 147 17.07 13.91 -3.16
N TYR A 148 16.90 12.73 -3.72
CA TYR A 148 16.22 12.52 -5.01
C TYR A 148 15.10 11.51 -4.83
N THR A 149 13.93 11.82 -5.36
CA THR A 149 12.75 10.91 -5.38
C THR A 149 12.36 10.57 -6.81
N ILE A 150 11.53 9.52 -6.96
CA ILE A 150 11.00 9.13 -8.26
C ILE A 150 9.51 9.45 -8.32
N LYS A 151 9.13 10.37 -9.20
CA LYS A 151 7.74 10.68 -9.54
C LYS A 151 7.48 10.42 -11.02
N ASN A 152 6.41 9.68 -11.32
CA ASN A 152 6.02 9.35 -12.70
C ASN A 152 7.15 8.71 -13.53
N GLY A 153 8.00 7.88 -12.89
CA GLY A 153 9.12 7.21 -13.56
C GLY A 153 10.32 8.11 -13.89
N LYS A 154 10.38 9.34 -13.36
CA LYS A 154 11.50 10.26 -13.49
C LYS A 154 12.13 10.56 -12.14
N VAL A 155 13.45 10.67 -12.10
CA VAL A 155 14.16 11.15 -10.91
C VAL A 155 13.98 12.64 -10.79
N ILE A 156 13.58 13.12 -9.62
CA ILE A 156 13.37 14.51 -9.28
C ILE A 156 14.24 14.84 -8.07
N TYR A 157 14.97 15.95 -8.14
CA TYR A 157 15.66 16.51 -6.98
C TYR A 157 14.63 17.01 -5.97
N ALA A 158 14.64 16.47 -4.76
CA ALA A 158 13.65 16.77 -3.72
C ALA A 158 14.15 17.83 -2.72
N GLY A 159 15.46 18.05 -2.67
CA GLY A 159 16.05 19.06 -1.78
C GLY A 159 17.43 18.67 -1.28
N GLN A 160 18.00 19.56 -0.46
CA GLN A 160 19.29 19.38 0.22
C GLN A 160 19.11 19.59 1.70
N CYS A 161 19.82 18.82 2.50
CA CYS A 161 19.87 18.95 3.96
C CYS A 161 21.31 19.01 4.42
N SER A 162 21.65 19.94 5.33
CA SER A 162 22.96 20.01 5.94
C SER A 162 23.08 19.08 7.14
N GLY A 163 24.25 18.49 7.34
CA GLY A 163 24.51 17.33 8.18
C GLY A 163 24.09 17.35 9.64
N LYS A 164 23.85 18.48 10.27
CA LYS A 164 23.38 18.52 11.67
C LYS A 164 21.92 18.09 11.83
N GLY A 165 21.04 18.38 10.86
CA GLY A 165 19.62 18.05 10.95
C GLY A 165 19.28 16.64 10.47
N MET A 166 19.94 16.18 9.41
CA MET A 166 19.61 14.91 8.78
C MET A 166 20.19 13.70 9.51
N ASN A 167 21.39 13.82 10.10
CA ASN A 167 21.96 12.77 10.95
C ASN A 167 21.05 12.45 12.15
N TYR A 168 20.37 13.44 12.70
CA TYR A 168 19.45 13.22 13.82
C TYR A 168 18.15 12.54 13.36
N GLN A 169 17.63 12.94 12.22
CA GLN A 169 16.40 12.33 11.68
C GLN A 169 16.63 10.94 11.09
N ILE A 170 17.73 10.71 10.40
CA ILE A 170 18.11 9.39 9.90
C ILE A 170 18.38 8.44 11.07
N LEU A 171 19.06 8.87 12.13
CA LEU A 171 19.30 8.07 13.32
C LEU A 171 17.99 7.75 14.09
N GLN A 172 17.06 8.69 14.21
CA GLN A 172 15.74 8.39 14.81
C GLN A 172 14.93 7.42 13.97
N TYR A 173 15.01 7.50 12.65
CA TYR A 173 14.35 6.54 11.74
C TYR A 173 14.95 5.14 11.89
N ASN A 174 16.26 5.03 12.06
CA ASN A 174 17.00 3.79 12.19
C ASN A 174 16.72 3.03 13.50
N THR A 175 16.36 3.70 14.59
CA THR A 175 16.00 3.01 15.84
C THR A 175 14.72 2.18 15.75
N HIS A 176 13.83 2.50 14.79
CA HIS A 176 12.60 1.73 14.54
C HIS A 176 12.73 0.62 13.48
N TYR A 177 13.81 0.61 12.69
CA TYR A 177 14.00 -0.29 11.52
C TYR A 177 15.26 -1.17 11.58
N ARG A 178 15.80 -1.42 12.76
CA ARG A 178 17.06 -2.20 12.94
C ARG A 178 17.11 -3.59 12.29
N SER A 179 16.00 -4.20 11.91
CA SER A 179 15.99 -5.55 11.33
C SER A 179 16.23 -5.60 9.81
N GLU A 180 15.97 -4.52 9.07
CA GLU A 180 16.13 -4.46 7.61
C GLU A 180 17.49 -3.84 7.19
N GLU A 181 18.12 -3.04 8.02
CA GLU A 181 19.37 -2.31 7.75
C GLU A 181 20.59 -3.19 7.52
N ARG A 182 20.65 -4.37 8.11
CA ARG A 182 21.78 -5.29 7.90
C ARG A 182 21.96 -5.71 6.44
N ARG A 183 20.95 -5.62 5.59
CA ARG A 183 21.07 -5.95 4.17
C ARG A 183 21.49 -4.75 3.33
N VAL A 184 20.93 -3.57 3.58
CA VAL A 184 21.27 -2.33 2.85
C VAL A 184 22.67 -1.84 3.21
N GLY A 185 23.06 -1.89 4.49
CA GLY A 185 24.39 -1.51 4.94
C GLY A 185 25.52 -2.39 4.37
N LYS A 186 25.28 -3.67 4.09
CA LYS A 186 26.28 -4.54 3.46
C LYS A 186 26.49 -4.26 1.97
N GLU A 187 25.47 -3.79 1.25
CA GLU A 187 25.62 -3.38 -0.15
C GLU A 187 26.30 -2.01 -0.27
N CYS A 188 26.01 -1.07 0.65
CA CYS A 188 26.71 0.22 0.73
C CYS A 188 28.21 0.08 1.05
N LEU A 189 28.58 -0.85 1.94
CA LEU A 189 29.99 -1.13 2.30
C LEU A 189 30.81 -1.76 1.14
N ARG A 190 30.17 -2.31 0.11
CA ARG A 190 30.86 -2.84 -1.07
C ARG A 190 31.14 -1.80 -2.14
N LEU A 191 30.47 -0.65 -2.10
CA LEU A 191 30.59 0.44 -3.09
C LEU A 191 31.32 1.68 -2.51
N CYS A 192 31.59 1.71 -1.22
CA CYS A 192 32.44 2.65 -0.52
C CYS A 192 33.74 1.99 -0.07
#